data_f271f6653d7ed8e83d79f7eb98e98c10
#
_entry.id   f271f6653d7ed8e83d79f7eb98e98c10
#
_cell.length_a   1.000
_cell.length_b   1.000
_cell.length_c   1.000
_cell.angle_alpha   90.00
_cell.angle_beta   90.00
_cell.angle_gamma   90.00
#
_symmetry.space_group_name_H-M   'P 1'
#
loop_
_entity.id
_entity.type
_entity.pdbx_description
1 polymer ?
#
loop_
_entity_poly.entity_id
_entity_poly.type
_entity_poly.pdbx_seq_one_letter_code
_entity_poly.pdbx_strand_id
1 'polypeptide(L)'
;IELTYNSNHIEGSRLTHDQTRYIFETNTIGLTEEGVRVDDIIETATHFRCIDEIIESAKSQLSEKFIKHLHFILKTGTSDSKKDWFAVGDYKKLPNEVGGRETTLPEDVSAEMKKLLADYNSKENVALEDIIEFHVMFERIHPFQDGNGRVGRLIMFKECLKHGIVPFIIEDKIKMFYYRGLKEWNQEKGYLTDTCLSAQDTFKAYLDY
;
A
#
# COMPACT_ATOMS: atom_id res chain seq x y z
N ILE A 1 5.68 -12.42 4.98
CA ILE A 1 4.55 -12.47 5.94
C ILE A 1 4.35 -11.09 6.54
N GLU A 2 5.40 -10.46 7.14
CA GLU A 2 5.32 -9.20 7.87
C GLU A 2 4.68 -8.05 7.06
N LEU A 3 5.08 -7.87 5.81
CA LEU A 3 4.52 -6.81 4.96
C LEU A 3 3.00 -6.98 4.77
N THR A 4 2.56 -8.22 4.50
CA THR A 4 1.14 -8.52 4.29
C THR A 4 0.34 -8.37 5.58
N TYR A 5 0.82 -8.94 6.68
CA TYR A 5 0.17 -8.85 7.98
C TYR A 5 -0.04 -7.40 8.40
N ASN A 6 1.05 -6.63 8.48
CA ASN A 6 0.98 -5.26 8.97
C ASN A 6 0.18 -4.34 8.02
N SER A 7 0.38 -4.47 6.70
CA SER A 7 -0.33 -3.65 5.73
C SER A 7 -1.84 -3.86 5.76
N ASN A 8 -2.31 -5.09 5.95
CA ASN A 8 -3.73 -5.38 6.10
C ASN A 8 -4.28 -4.97 7.48
N HIS A 9 -3.49 -5.13 8.55
CA HIS A 9 -3.89 -4.69 9.90
C HIS A 9 -4.09 -3.18 10.00
N ILE A 10 -3.26 -2.38 9.34
CA ILE A 10 -3.43 -0.92 9.24
C ILE A 10 -4.79 -0.57 8.65
N GLU A 11 -5.28 -1.36 7.69
CA GLU A 11 -6.58 -1.21 7.03
C GLU A 11 -7.74 -1.93 7.74
N GLY A 12 -7.48 -2.49 8.94
CA GLY A 12 -8.52 -3.05 9.80
C GLY A 12 -8.79 -4.54 9.64
N SER A 13 -7.92 -5.30 8.95
CA SER A 13 -7.97 -6.76 8.96
C SER A 13 -7.81 -7.30 10.39
N ARG A 14 -8.56 -8.34 10.72
CA ARG A 14 -8.54 -9.01 12.04
C ARG A 14 -7.81 -10.34 12.02
N LEU A 15 -7.19 -10.72 10.90
CA LEU A 15 -6.40 -11.94 10.84
C LEU A 15 -5.19 -11.83 11.75
N THR A 16 -4.94 -12.88 12.54
CA THR A 16 -3.73 -12.94 13.35
C THR A 16 -2.49 -13.15 12.46
N HIS A 17 -1.31 -12.93 13.03
CA HIS A 17 -0.05 -13.20 12.34
C HIS A 17 0.05 -14.67 11.91
N ASP A 18 -0.33 -15.62 12.77
CA ASP A 18 -0.35 -17.04 12.46
C ASP A 18 -1.33 -17.38 11.33
N GLN A 19 -2.53 -16.79 11.32
CA GLN A 19 -3.49 -16.97 10.24
C GLN A 19 -2.95 -16.44 8.91
N THR A 20 -2.29 -15.28 8.92
CA THR A 20 -1.61 -14.73 7.74
C THR A 20 -0.52 -15.68 7.25
N ARG A 21 0.26 -16.25 8.15
CA ARG A 21 1.30 -17.24 7.83
C ARG A 21 0.70 -18.54 7.25
N TYR A 22 -0.38 -19.07 7.84
CA TYR A 22 -1.04 -20.27 7.31
C TYR A 22 -1.60 -20.06 5.91
N ILE A 23 -2.19 -18.90 5.63
CA ILE A 23 -2.65 -18.57 4.27
C ILE A 23 -1.47 -18.63 3.29
N PHE A 24 -0.31 -18.08 3.65
CA PHE A 24 0.88 -18.09 2.80
C PHE A 24 1.49 -19.49 2.62
N GLU A 25 1.75 -20.18 3.72
CA GLU A 25 2.52 -21.43 3.71
C GLU A 25 1.69 -22.65 3.28
N THR A 26 0.41 -22.68 3.63
CA THR A 26 -0.41 -23.90 3.50
C THR A 26 -1.73 -23.67 2.75
N ASN A 27 -2.04 -22.45 2.36
CA ASN A 27 -3.32 -22.06 1.77
C ASN A 27 -4.52 -22.46 2.66
N THR A 28 -4.34 -22.39 3.98
CA THR A 28 -5.38 -22.64 4.99
C THR A 28 -5.45 -21.47 5.96
N ILE A 29 -6.49 -21.45 6.82
CA ILE A 29 -6.64 -20.37 7.82
C ILE A 29 -6.52 -20.89 9.26
N GLY A 30 -6.61 -22.19 9.46
CA GLY A 30 -6.73 -22.80 10.78
C GLY A 30 -8.15 -22.64 11.37
N LEU A 31 -8.40 -23.33 12.47
CA LEU A 31 -9.66 -23.23 13.21
C LEU A 31 -9.62 -21.99 14.12
N THR A 32 -10.71 -21.23 14.14
CA THR A 32 -10.91 -20.11 15.05
C THR A 32 -12.28 -20.23 15.72
N GLU A 33 -12.37 -19.82 16.98
CA GLU A 33 -13.66 -19.72 17.68
C GLU A 33 -14.47 -18.52 17.24
N GLU A 34 -13.79 -17.47 16.75
CA GLU A 34 -14.41 -16.27 16.21
C GLU A 34 -14.52 -16.34 14.69
N GLY A 35 -15.62 -15.78 14.16
CA GLY A 35 -15.81 -15.67 12.72
C GLY A 35 -14.75 -14.78 12.08
N VAL A 36 -14.19 -15.23 10.97
CA VAL A 36 -13.24 -14.48 10.14
C VAL A 36 -13.97 -13.91 8.92
N ARG A 37 -13.70 -12.66 8.59
CA ARG A 37 -14.26 -12.04 7.39
C ARG A 37 -13.63 -12.67 6.14
N VAL A 38 -14.47 -13.08 5.22
CA VAL A 38 -14.00 -13.68 3.94
C VAL A 38 -13.12 -12.69 3.16
N ASP A 39 -13.47 -11.40 3.18
CA ASP A 39 -12.66 -10.38 2.52
C ASP A 39 -11.26 -10.26 3.11
N ASP A 40 -11.10 -10.39 4.43
CA ASP A 40 -9.77 -10.37 5.07
C ASP A 40 -8.90 -11.54 4.57
N ILE A 41 -9.49 -12.73 4.34
CA ILE A 41 -8.78 -13.89 3.77
C ILE A 41 -8.39 -13.61 2.32
N ILE A 42 -9.34 -13.14 1.51
CA ILE A 42 -9.11 -12.85 0.09
C ILE A 42 -8.02 -11.79 -0.05
N GLU A 43 -8.16 -10.66 0.64
CA GLU A 43 -7.22 -9.55 0.56
C GLU A 43 -5.83 -9.93 1.08
N THR A 44 -5.73 -10.83 2.06
CA THR A 44 -4.44 -11.37 2.50
C THR A 44 -3.79 -12.24 1.42
N ALA A 45 -4.53 -13.17 0.84
CA ALA A 45 -4.03 -14.03 -0.23
C ALA A 45 -3.63 -13.22 -1.48
N THR A 46 -4.45 -12.23 -1.86
CA THR A 46 -4.15 -11.37 -3.02
C THR A 46 -3.02 -10.39 -2.75
N HIS A 47 -2.81 -9.96 -1.50
CA HIS A 47 -1.67 -9.12 -1.14
C HIS A 47 -0.33 -9.87 -1.31
N PHE A 48 -0.27 -11.16 -1.00
CA PHE A 48 0.92 -11.97 -1.31
C PHE A 48 1.19 -12.01 -2.82
N ARG A 49 0.15 -12.16 -3.65
CA ARG A 49 0.29 -12.11 -5.11
C ARG A 49 0.79 -10.73 -5.59
N CYS A 50 0.37 -9.64 -4.95
CA CYS A 50 0.93 -8.32 -5.24
C CYS A 50 2.43 -8.25 -4.91
N ILE A 51 2.89 -8.93 -3.85
CA ILE A 51 4.32 -8.99 -3.51
C ILE A 51 5.09 -9.75 -4.60
N ASP A 52 4.56 -10.86 -5.10
CA ASP A 52 5.18 -11.61 -6.21
C ASP A 52 5.34 -10.72 -7.46
N GLU A 53 4.28 -9.99 -7.84
CA GLU A 53 4.32 -9.01 -8.94
C GLU A 53 5.37 -7.90 -8.72
N ILE A 54 5.51 -7.42 -7.50
CA ILE A 54 6.51 -6.42 -7.13
C ILE A 54 7.93 -6.96 -7.31
N ILE A 55 8.19 -8.18 -6.85
CA ILE A 55 9.51 -8.81 -6.96
C ILE A 55 9.86 -9.04 -8.43
N GLU A 56 8.94 -9.60 -9.22
CA GLU A 56 9.14 -9.87 -10.64
C GLU A 56 9.37 -8.60 -11.45
N SER A 57 8.66 -7.52 -11.11
CA SER A 57 8.75 -6.24 -11.82
C SER A 57 9.58 -5.19 -11.09
N ALA A 58 10.40 -5.57 -10.11
CA ALA A 58 11.09 -4.63 -9.22
C ALA A 58 11.86 -3.53 -9.96
N LYS A 59 12.54 -3.88 -11.06
CA LYS A 59 13.35 -2.93 -11.87
C LYS A 59 12.55 -2.13 -12.89
N SER A 60 11.26 -2.45 -13.09
CA SER A 60 10.43 -1.75 -14.08
C SER A 60 10.11 -0.32 -13.62
N GLN A 61 9.92 0.59 -14.59
CA GLN A 61 9.47 1.94 -14.31
C GLN A 61 8.03 1.92 -13.77
N LEU A 62 7.77 2.75 -12.75
CA LEU A 62 6.44 2.91 -12.19
C LEU A 62 5.49 3.51 -13.23
N SER A 63 4.34 2.91 -13.42
CA SER A 63 3.36 3.33 -14.43
C SER A 63 1.93 3.22 -13.91
N GLU A 64 1.04 4.01 -14.50
CA GLU A 64 -0.39 3.96 -14.21
C GLU A 64 -0.96 2.54 -14.40
N LYS A 65 -0.53 1.85 -15.47
CA LYS A 65 -0.94 0.47 -15.73
C LYS A 65 -0.53 -0.47 -14.61
N PHE A 66 0.69 -0.34 -14.10
CA PHE A 66 1.18 -1.19 -13.01
C PHE A 66 0.43 -0.92 -11.70
N ILE A 67 0.19 0.35 -11.35
CA ILE A 67 -0.56 0.74 -10.17
C ILE A 67 -1.99 0.19 -10.21
N LYS A 68 -2.67 0.33 -11.34
CA LYS A 68 -4.00 -0.25 -11.56
C LYS A 68 -4.00 -1.77 -11.51
N HIS A 69 -2.94 -2.41 -12.00
CA HIS A 69 -2.77 -3.86 -11.93
C HIS A 69 -2.62 -4.36 -10.50
N LEU A 70 -1.83 -3.70 -9.66
CA LEU A 70 -1.75 -4.04 -8.23
C LEU A 70 -3.12 -3.94 -7.55
N HIS A 71 -3.87 -2.86 -7.81
CA HIS A 71 -5.23 -2.72 -7.30
C HIS A 71 -6.17 -3.81 -7.82
N PHE A 72 -6.06 -4.17 -9.10
CA PHE A 72 -6.83 -5.27 -9.68
C PHE A 72 -6.57 -6.59 -8.95
N ILE A 73 -5.31 -6.95 -8.73
CA ILE A 73 -4.96 -8.17 -7.99
C ILE A 73 -5.53 -8.11 -6.57
N LEU A 74 -5.28 -7.00 -5.87
CA LEU A 74 -5.64 -6.82 -4.46
C LEU A 74 -7.15 -6.96 -4.22
N LYS A 75 -7.99 -6.36 -5.08
CA LYS A 75 -9.43 -6.26 -4.86
C LYS A 75 -10.26 -7.29 -5.62
N THR A 76 -9.65 -8.10 -6.49
CA THR A 76 -10.37 -9.16 -7.21
C THR A 76 -10.92 -10.21 -6.24
N GLY A 77 -12.21 -10.49 -6.34
CA GLY A 77 -12.92 -11.52 -5.57
C GLY A 77 -13.47 -11.05 -4.22
N THR A 78 -13.16 -9.83 -3.79
CA THR A 78 -13.73 -9.23 -2.57
C THR A 78 -15.23 -8.93 -2.73
N SER A 79 -15.93 -8.71 -1.64
CA SER A 79 -17.34 -8.30 -1.66
C SER A 79 -17.55 -6.98 -2.42
N ASP A 80 -16.57 -6.05 -2.30
CA ASP A 80 -16.61 -4.77 -3.02
C ASP A 80 -16.53 -4.96 -4.53
N SER A 81 -15.78 -5.94 -5.02
CA SER A 81 -15.63 -6.22 -6.46
C SER A 81 -16.95 -6.57 -7.17
N LYS A 82 -17.99 -6.88 -6.41
CA LYS A 82 -19.34 -7.22 -6.92
C LYS A 82 -20.26 -6.01 -7.05
N LYS A 83 -19.81 -4.84 -6.60
CA LYS A 83 -20.61 -3.61 -6.60
C LYS A 83 -20.39 -2.84 -7.91
N ASP A 84 -21.43 -2.44 -8.58
CA ASP A 84 -21.38 -1.77 -9.90
C ASP A 84 -20.59 -0.43 -9.88
N TRP A 85 -20.57 0.22 -8.73
CA TRP A 85 -19.86 1.49 -8.57
C TRP A 85 -18.38 1.30 -8.19
N PHE A 86 -17.95 0.08 -7.82
CA PHE A 86 -16.57 -0.20 -7.44
C PHE A 86 -15.74 -0.63 -8.65
N ALA A 87 -14.78 0.18 -9.04
CA ALA A 87 -13.93 -0.08 -10.19
C ALA A 87 -12.68 -0.89 -9.76
N VAL A 88 -12.72 -2.22 -9.94
CA VAL A 88 -11.55 -3.08 -9.67
C VAL A 88 -10.49 -2.85 -10.74
N GLY A 89 -9.29 -2.43 -10.33
CA GLY A 89 -8.19 -2.15 -11.25
C GLY A 89 -8.36 -0.86 -12.06
N ASP A 90 -9.26 0.01 -11.63
CA ASP A 90 -9.43 1.33 -12.24
C ASP A 90 -9.74 2.39 -11.17
N TYR A 91 -9.66 3.66 -11.57
CA TYR A 91 -9.86 4.77 -10.66
C TYR A 91 -11.29 4.87 -10.16
N LYS A 92 -11.44 5.49 -8.99
CA LYS A 92 -12.72 5.67 -8.31
C LYS A 92 -13.73 6.41 -9.18
N LYS A 93 -14.99 6.01 -9.02
CA LYS A 93 -16.14 6.63 -9.70
C LYS A 93 -16.90 7.60 -8.80
N LEU A 94 -16.75 7.44 -7.49
CA LEU A 94 -17.42 8.26 -6.48
C LEU A 94 -16.40 9.03 -5.67
N PRO A 95 -16.71 10.26 -5.23
CA PRO A 95 -15.91 11.00 -4.28
C PRO A 95 -15.69 10.17 -3.00
N ASN A 96 -14.54 10.34 -2.39
CA ASN A 96 -14.23 9.77 -1.09
C ASN A 96 -13.45 10.76 -0.22
N GLU A 97 -13.36 10.47 1.05
CA GLU A 97 -12.62 11.27 2.01
C GLU A 97 -11.71 10.39 2.86
N VAL A 98 -10.64 10.94 3.39
CA VAL A 98 -9.72 10.27 4.31
C VAL A 98 -9.44 11.16 5.52
N GLY A 99 -9.74 10.66 6.71
CA GLY A 99 -9.52 11.40 7.94
C GLY A 99 -10.25 12.74 8.00
N GLY A 100 -11.45 12.83 7.39
CA GLY A 100 -12.26 14.04 7.33
C GLY A 100 -11.75 15.07 6.32
N ARG A 101 -10.90 14.67 5.37
CA ARG A 101 -10.45 15.51 4.25
C ARG A 101 -10.93 14.94 2.93
N GLU A 102 -11.48 15.80 2.09
CA GLU A 102 -11.78 15.47 0.70
C GLU A 102 -10.49 15.11 -0.04
N THR A 103 -10.57 14.12 -0.89
CA THR A 103 -9.49 13.68 -1.79
C THR A 103 -9.75 14.26 -3.20
N THR A 104 -8.84 14.00 -4.14
CA THR A 104 -9.04 14.42 -5.55
C THR A 104 -10.38 13.89 -6.08
N LEU A 105 -11.15 14.75 -6.75
CA LEU A 105 -12.43 14.35 -7.36
C LEU A 105 -12.23 13.30 -8.47
N PRO A 106 -13.17 12.38 -8.68
CA PRO A 106 -13.03 11.29 -9.66
C PRO A 106 -12.60 11.75 -11.06
N GLU A 107 -13.15 12.87 -11.55
CA GLU A 107 -12.85 13.46 -12.86
C GLU A 107 -11.40 13.94 -12.98
N ASP A 108 -10.76 14.33 -11.89
CA ASP A 108 -9.41 14.89 -11.86
C ASP A 108 -8.34 13.84 -11.56
N VAL A 109 -8.70 12.64 -11.04
CA VAL A 109 -7.76 11.61 -10.64
C VAL A 109 -6.78 11.24 -11.74
N SER A 110 -7.26 11.06 -12.97
CA SER A 110 -6.40 10.65 -14.09
C SER A 110 -5.33 11.70 -14.41
N ALA A 111 -5.69 12.98 -14.36
CA ALA A 111 -4.76 14.08 -14.61
C ALA A 111 -3.70 14.17 -13.50
N GLU A 112 -4.14 14.13 -12.24
CA GLU A 112 -3.25 14.21 -11.08
C GLU A 112 -2.30 13.01 -11.00
N MET A 113 -2.76 11.79 -11.27
CA MET A 113 -1.91 10.60 -11.31
C MET A 113 -0.87 10.67 -12.44
N LYS A 114 -1.25 11.14 -13.63
CA LYS A 114 -0.30 11.33 -14.74
C LYS A 114 0.78 12.34 -14.38
N LYS A 115 0.40 13.45 -13.76
CA LYS A 115 1.33 14.47 -13.29
C LYS A 115 2.27 13.90 -12.23
N LEU A 116 1.74 13.25 -11.20
CA LEU A 116 2.54 12.63 -10.14
C LEU A 116 3.57 11.64 -10.70
N LEU A 117 3.15 10.78 -11.63
CA LEU A 117 4.03 9.81 -12.27
C LEU A 117 5.08 10.48 -13.17
N ALA A 118 4.73 11.52 -13.92
CA ALA A 118 5.67 12.26 -14.76
C ALA A 118 6.73 12.94 -13.90
N ASP A 119 6.34 13.63 -12.83
CA ASP A 119 7.23 14.31 -11.90
C ASP A 119 8.19 13.31 -11.22
N TYR A 120 7.67 12.18 -10.73
CA TYR A 120 8.49 11.14 -10.10
C TYR A 120 9.47 10.47 -11.06
N ASN A 121 8.98 10.07 -12.24
CA ASN A 121 9.79 9.36 -13.24
C ASN A 121 10.82 10.26 -13.94
N SER A 122 10.74 11.57 -13.81
CA SER A 122 11.71 12.52 -14.35
C SER A 122 12.99 12.62 -13.51
N LYS A 123 12.97 12.07 -12.27
CA LYS A 123 14.12 12.14 -11.36
C LYS A 123 15.21 11.17 -11.80
N GLU A 124 16.43 11.66 -12.00
CA GLU A 124 17.58 10.83 -12.37
C GLU A 124 18.08 9.97 -11.20
N ASN A 125 18.09 10.54 -10.00
CA ASN A 125 18.51 9.88 -8.76
C ASN A 125 17.36 9.97 -7.76
N VAL A 126 16.76 8.84 -7.44
CA VAL A 126 15.64 8.75 -6.48
C VAL A 126 16.19 8.39 -5.12
N ALA A 127 15.94 9.25 -4.14
CA ALA A 127 16.23 9.02 -2.73
C ALA A 127 15.01 8.48 -1.98
N LEU A 128 15.20 8.07 -0.71
CA LEU A 128 14.11 7.60 0.14
C LEU A 128 13.01 8.65 0.29
N GLU A 129 13.39 9.91 0.45
CA GLU A 129 12.48 11.04 0.60
C GLU A 129 11.57 11.21 -0.63
N ASP A 130 12.08 10.94 -1.83
CA ASP A 130 11.29 11.01 -3.07
C ASP A 130 10.21 9.92 -3.11
N ILE A 131 10.54 8.73 -2.62
CA ILE A 131 9.60 7.60 -2.52
C ILE A 131 8.51 7.93 -1.49
N ILE A 132 8.89 8.48 -0.36
CA ILE A 132 7.95 8.91 0.69
C ILE A 132 7.05 10.03 0.17
N GLU A 133 7.61 11.02 -0.52
CA GLU A 133 6.84 12.13 -1.09
C GLU A 133 5.83 11.64 -2.15
N PHE A 134 6.26 10.71 -3.03
CA PHE A 134 5.35 10.07 -3.98
C PHE A 134 4.18 9.41 -3.24
N HIS A 135 4.46 8.65 -2.19
CA HIS A 135 3.43 7.99 -1.39
C HIS A 135 2.44 8.99 -0.76
N VAL A 136 2.94 10.09 -0.19
CA VAL A 136 2.08 11.14 0.38
C VAL A 136 1.16 11.74 -0.68
N MET A 137 1.69 12.04 -1.87
CA MET A 137 0.87 12.59 -2.96
C MET A 137 -0.14 11.56 -3.48
N PHE A 138 0.25 10.29 -3.57
CA PHE A 138 -0.65 9.20 -3.93
C PHE A 138 -1.81 9.07 -2.92
N GLU A 139 -1.52 9.11 -1.61
CA GLU A 139 -2.52 9.07 -0.54
C GLU A 139 -3.46 10.29 -0.56
N ARG A 140 -2.99 11.45 -1.01
CA ARG A 140 -3.82 12.65 -1.17
C ARG A 140 -4.74 12.59 -2.38
N ILE A 141 -4.23 12.09 -3.51
CA ILE A 141 -5.05 11.83 -4.69
C ILE A 141 -6.11 10.79 -4.36
N HIS A 142 -5.72 9.75 -3.63
CA HIS A 142 -6.58 8.63 -3.22
C HIS A 142 -7.33 8.04 -4.42
N PRO A 143 -6.58 7.50 -5.41
CA PRO A 143 -7.11 7.26 -6.76
C PRO A 143 -8.16 6.17 -6.83
N PHE A 144 -8.20 5.26 -5.86
CA PHE A 144 -9.13 4.13 -5.83
C PHE A 144 -10.26 4.35 -4.81
N GLN A 145 -11.35 3.62 -4.97
CA GLN A 145 -12.46 3.69 -4.03
C GLN A 145 -12.10 3.11 -2.66
N ASP A 146 -11.25 2.07 -2.62
CA ASP A 146 -10.64 1.44 -1.45
C ASP A 146 -9.30 0.83 -1.86
N GLY A 147 -8.46 0.44 -0.88
CA GLY A 147 -7.18 -0.23 -1.10
C GLY A 147 -5.99 0.71 -1.40
N ASN A 148 -6.19 2.02 -1.32
CA ASN A 148 -5.14 3.00 -1.60
C ASN A 148 -3.92 2.82 -0.69
N GLY A 149 -4.12 2.74 0.63
CA GLY A 149 -3.03 2.56 1.59
C GLY A 149 -2.19 1.32 1.31
N ARG A 150 -2.82 0.18 1.01
CA ARG A 150 -2.13 -1.07 0.67
C ARG A 150 -1.33 -0.94 -0.63
N VAL A 151 -1.95 -0.43 -1.69
CA VAL A 151 -1.26 -0.18 -2.97
C VAL A 151 -0.11 0.81 -2.79
N GLY A 152 -0.32 1.89 -2.05
CA GLY A 152 0.72 2.89 -1.78
C GLY A 152 1.92 2.31 -1.03
N ARG A 153 1.70 1.50 0.01
CA ARG A 153 2.78 0.83 0.74
C ARG A 153 3.51 -0.23 -0.11
N LEU A 154 2.79 -0.94 -0.98
CA LEU A 154 3.38 -1.86 -1.95
C LEU A 154 4.28 -1.11 -2.97
N ILE A 155 3.85 0.05 -3.45
CA ILE A 155 4.65 0.91 -4.33
C ILE A 155 5.92 1.39 -3.64
N MET A 156 5.84 1.85 -2.38
CA MET A 156 7.04 2.24 -1.62
C MET A 156 8.05 1.10 -1.54
N PHE A 157 7.58 -0.10 -1.21
CA PHE A 157 8.43 -1.29 -1.12
C PHE A 157 9.11 -1.59 -2.48
N LYS A 158 8.33 -1.59 -3.57
CA LYS A 158 8.85 -1.80 -4.93
C LYS A 158 9.90 -0.77 -5.32
N GLU A 159 9.63 0.51 -5.09
CA GLU A 159 10.56 1.57 -5.50
C GLU A 159 11.85 1.54 -4.66
N CYS A 160 11.80 1.15 -3.38
CA CYS A 160 13.00 0.86 -2.62
C CYS A 160 13.84 -0.23 -3.28
N LEU A 161 13.25 -1.36 -3.68
CA LEU A 161 13.95 -2.44 -4.39
C LEU A 161 14.56 -1.96 -5.71
N LYS A 162 13.80 -1.16 -6.49
CA LYS A 162 14.25 -0.62 -7.78
C LYS A 162 15.52 0.22 -7.65
N HIS A 163 15.58 1.07 -6.64
CA HIS A 163 16.63 2.05 -6.44
C HIS A 163 17.75 1.59 -5.51
N GLY A 164 17.74 0.31 -5.08
CA GLY A 164 18.75 -0.25 -4.18
C GLY A 164 18.71 0.35 -2.77
N ILE A 165 17.57 0.90 -2.38
CA ILE A 165 17.30 1.40 -1.03
C ILE A 165 16.77 0.24 -0.20
N VAL A 166 17.24 0.09 1.04
CA VAL A 166 16.71 -0.94 1.94
C VAL A 166 15.22 -0.70 2.14
N PRO A 167 14.36 -1.69 1.85
CA PRO A 167 12.93 -1.54 2.06
C PRO A 167 12.56 -1.39 3.54
N PHE A 168 11.32 -1.06 3.81
CA PHE A 168 10.77 -0.97 5.15
C PHE A 168 9.31 -1.40 5.18
N ILE A 169 8.84 -1.75 6.37
CA ILE A 169 7.47 -2.15 6.64
C ILE A 169 6.92 -1.24 7.72
N ILE A 170 5.85 -0.53 7.43
CA ILE A 170 5.10 0.19 8.46
C ILE A 170 4.34 -0.86 9.28
N GLU A 171 4.81 -1.12 10.49
CA GLU A 171 4.15 -2.04 11.42
C GLU A 171 2.89 -1.41 12.02
N ASP A 172 1.86 -2.21 12.27
CA ASP A 172 0.59 -1.74 12.86
C ASP A 172 0.80 -0.98 14.18
N LYS A 173 1.78 -1.39 15.00
CA LYS A 173 2.11 -0.72 16.27
C LYS A 173 2.55 0.74 16.12
N ILE A 174 3.07 1.15 14.94
CA ILE A 174 3.51 2.52 14.65
C ILE A 174 2.55 3.27 13.73
N LYS A 175 1.39 2.72 13.39
CA LYS A 175 0.45 3.32 12.44
C LYS A 175 0.02 4.74 12.79
N MET A 176 -0.05 5.07 14.09
CA MET A 176 -0.43 6.43 14.51
C MET A 176 0.61 7.47 14.14
N PHE A 177 1.91 7.13 14.20
CA PHE A 177 2.98 8.01 13.73
C PHE A 177 2.97 8.15 12.20
N TYR A 178 2.69 7.06 11.49
CA TYR A 178 2.53 7.06 10.04
C TYR A 178 1.36 7.96 9.60
N TYR A 179 0.19 7.82 10.20
CA TYR A 179 -0.96 8.67 9.89
C TYR A 179 -0.71 10.14 10.24
N ARG A 180 -0.06 10.41 11.37
CA ARG A 180 0.37 11.77 11.73
C ARG A 180 1.30 12.33 10.67
N GLY A 181 2.29 11.58 10.24
CA GLY A 181 3.25 12.00 9.24
C GLY A 181 2.59 12.32 7.88
N LEU A 182 1.64 11.50 7.42
CA LEU A 182 0.85 11.76 6.22
C LEU A 182 0.04 13.07 6.36
N LYS A 183 -0.62 13.25 7.51
CA LYS A 183 -1.46 14.42 7.79
C LYS A 183 -0.67 15.72 7.83
N GLU A 184 0.48 15.69 8.50
CA GLU A 184 1.28 16.88 8.83
C GLU A 184 2.44 17.11 7.84
N TRP A 185 2.50 16.37 6.72
CA TRP A 185 3.58 16.43 5.74
C TRP A 185 3.97 17.84 5.27
N ASN A 186 3.00 18.72 5.07
CA ASN A 186 3.28 20.08 4.61
C ASN A 186 3.88 20.98 5.69
N GLN A 187 3.64 20.66 6.97
CA GLN A 187 4.16 21.40 8.11
C GLN A 187 5.53 20.84 8.55
N GLU A 188 5.62 19.52 8.65
CA GLU A 188 6.81 18.85 9.19
C GLU A 188 6.99 17.47 8.50
N LYS A 189 7.83 17.45 7.47
CA LYS A 189 8.15 16.22 6.72
C LYS A 189 8.86 15.18 7.60
N GLY A 190 9.61 15.64 8.60
CA GLY A 190 10.37 14.79 9.51
C GLY A 190 9.52 13.71 10.20
N TYR A 191 8.28 13.99 10.56
CA TYR A 191 7.43 13.00 11.21
C TYR A 191 7.26 11.71 10.41
N LEU A 192 7.02 11.80 9.10
CA LEU A 192 6.89 10.61 8.28
C LEU A 192 8.25 10.02 7.91
N THR A 193 9.21 10.87 7.59
CA THR A 193 10.56 10.43 7.23
C THR A 193 11.21 9.66 8.38
N ASP A 194 11.15 10.17 9.61
CA ASP A 194 11.69 9.48 10.80
C ASP A 194 10.96 8.16 11.08
N THR A 195 9.63 8.14 10.87
CA THR A 195 8.85 6.90 10.99
C THR A 195 9.32 5.85 9.98
N CYS A 196 9.53 6.24 8.73
CA CYS A 196 10.03 5.33 7.68
C CYS A 196 11.47 4.89 7.93
N LEU A 197 12.36 5.78 8.40
CA LEU A 197 13.74 5.44 8.76
C LEU A 197 13.79 4.46 9.93
N SER A 198 12.98 4.68 10.97
CA SER A 198 12.86 3.74 12.09
C SER A 198 12.35 2.36 11.64
N ALA A 199 11.37 2.34 10.74
CA ALA A 199 10.87 1.10 10.13
C ALA A 199 11.94 0.41 9.27
N GLN A 200 12.79 1.18 8.57
CA GLN A 200 13.91 0.66 7.80
C GLN A 200 14.97 0.01 8.69
N ASP A 201 15.29 0.61 9.84
CA ASP A 201 16.24 0.03 10.79
C ASP A 201 15.69 -1.29 11.37
N THR A 202 14.40 -1.35 11.66
CA THR A 202 13.74 -2.60 12.06
C THR A 202 13.84 -3.66 10.95
N PHE A 203 13.62 -3.28 9.68
CA PHE A 203 13.70 -4.20 8.55
C PHE A 203 15.11 -4.74 8.32
N LYS A 204 16.15 -3.91 8.50
CA LYS A 204 17.55 -4.37 8.42
C LYS A 204 17.84 -5.49 9.40
N ALA A 205 17.28 -5.42 10.61
CA ALA A 205 17.47 -6.48 11.61
C ALA A 205 16.92 -7.84 11.16
N TYR A 206 15.96 -7.89 10.23
CA TYR A 206 15.50 -9.15 9.63
C TYR A 206 16.46 -9.71 8.57
N LEU A 207 17.33 -8.89 8.00
CA LEU A 207 18.29 -9.31 6.97
C LEU A 207 19.61 -9.82 7.57
N ASP A 208 19.89 -9.47 8.84
CA ASP A 208 21.13 -9.82 9.53
C ASP A 208 21.03 -11.19 10.26
N TYR A 209 19.99 -11.99 10.01
CA TYR A 209 19.76 -13.32 10.58
C TYR A 209 20.06 -14.44 9.57
#